data_ab8c84f3df231f37e9b5b0dfa428d848
#
_entry.id   ab8c84f3df231f37e9b5b0dfa428d848
#
_cell.length_a   1.000
_cell.length_b   1.000
_cell.length_c   1.000
_cell.angle_alpha   90.00
_cell.angle_beta   90.00
_cell.angle_gamma   90.00
#
_symmetry.space_group_name_H-M   'P 1'
#
loop_
_entity.id
_entity.type
_entity.pdbx_description
1 polymer ?
#
loop_
_entity_poly.entity_id
_entity_poly.type
_entity_poly.pdbx_seq_one_letter_code
_entity_poly.pdbx_strand_id
1 'polypeptide(L)'
;YGLVVTIYGNASLWGMILAPMCIRKWGKKFVLVVTNIMNIIFILMMLPFTSQMNGSTIWAIMGCLYLNAFMGSFALILNPAIQADIRDYQQYKSGERIDGMFSAVATIGTVIALLTSAVLPVVYKKGGITTDNALAVTSNPDILGRMLGDGKTVGEILSEQMANGQNNYSNAYSALYDPNILENLLKVLILFSALGALFNVIPYFWYDFNERKQKSVVKVLKVRA
;
A
#
# COMPACT_ATOMS: atom_id res chain seq x y z
N TYR A 1 6.70 -7.58 -13.94
CA TYR A 1 5.92 -6.43 -13.49
C TYR A 1 4.45 -6.54 -13.92
N GLY A 2 4.14 -6.76 -15.22
CA GLY A 2 2.77 -6.81 -15.75
C GLY A 2 1.87 -7.84 -15.05
N LEU A 3 2.37 -9.03 -14.77
CA LEU A 3 1.62 -10.09 -14.08
C LEU A 3 1.18 -9.66 -12.67
N VAL A 4 2.08 -9.03 -11.90
CA VAL A 4 1.77 -8.54 -10.54
C VAL A 4 0.65 -7.48 -10.60
N VAL A 5 0.76 -6.53 -11.53
CA VAL A 5 -0.25 -5.46 -11.70
C VAL A 5 -1.61 -6.05 -12.10
N THR A 6 -1.62 -7.05 -13.00
CA THR A 6 -2.85 -7.72 -13.42
C THR A 6 -3.53 -8.45 -12.28
N ILE A 7 -2.78 -9.20 -11.48
CA ILE A 7 -3.30 -9.94 -10.33
C ILE A 7 -3.85 -8.97 -9.29
N TYR A 8 -3.09 -7.91 -8.98
CA TYR A 8 -3.50 -6.88 -8.01
C TYR A 8 -4.77 -6.14 -8.47
N GLY A 9 -4.82 -5.74 -9.74
CA GLY A 9 -5.99 -5.07 -10.32
C GLY A 9 -7.24 -5.96 -10.34
N ASN A 10 -7.07 -7.25 -10.67
CA ASN A 10 -8.18 -8.21 -10.64
C ASN A 10 -8.76 -8.37 -9.22
N ALA A 11 -7.91 -8.49 -8.19
CA ALA A 11 -8.36 -8.57 -6.80
C ALA A 11 -9.20 -7.35 -6.39
N SER A 12 -8.77 -6.15 -6.79
CA SER A 12 -9.47 -4.90 -6.49
C SER A 12 -10.84 -4.83 -7.13
N LEU A 13 -11.00 -5.31 -8.37
CA LEU A 13 -12.31 -5.37 -9.05
C LEU A 13 -13.32 -6.23 -8.29
N TRP A 14 -12.92 -7.43 -7.88
CA TRP A 14 -13.80 -8.32 -7.11
C TRP A 14 -14.19 -7.72 -5.76
N GLY A 15 -13.24 -7.09 -5.08
CA GLY A 15 -13.52 -6.42 -3.81
C GLY A 15 -14.51 -5.27 -3.97
N MET A 16 -14.39 -4.46 -5.03
CA MET A 16 -15.34 -3.39 -5.33
C MET A 16 -16.75 -3.91 -5.61
N ILE A 17 -16.89 -5.04 -6.31
CA ILE A 17 -18.19 -5.65 -6.62
C ILE A 17 -18.85 -6.19 -5.34
N LEU A 18 -18.08 -6.80 -4.45
CA LEU A 18 -18.60 -7.39 -3.21
C LEU A 18 -18.83 -6.38 -2.09
N ALA A 19 -18.11 -5.25 -2.10
CA ALA A 19 -18.22 -4.25 -1.04
C ALA A 19 -19.66 -3.76 -0.78
N PRO A 20 -20.47 -3.39 -1.79
CA PRO A 20 -21.86 -2.96 -1.54
C PRO A 20 -22.72 -4.03 -0.88
N MET A 21 -22.52 -5.30 -1.22
CA MET A 21 -23.25 -6.43 -0.63
C MET A 21 -22.90 -6.58 0.85
N CYS A 22 -21.61 -6.53 1.18
CA CYS A 22 -21.12 -6.62 2.56
C CYS A 22 -21.59 -5.43 3.39
N ILE A 23 -21.53 -4.22 2.84
CA ILE A 23 -21.98 -2.99 3.50
C ILE A 23 -23.49 -3.07 3.83
N ARG A 24 -24.29 -3.56 2.90
CA ARG A 24 -25.75 -3.73 3.12
C ARG A 24 -26.07 -4.72 4.23
N LYS A 25 -25.25 -5.78 4.38
CA LYS A 25 -25.51 -6.85 5.35
C LYS A 25 -24.96 -6.52 6.73
N TRP A 26 -23.76 -5.97 6.83
CA TRP A 26 -23.04 -5.80 8.10
C TRP A 26 -22.83 -4.35 8.52
N GLY A 27 -23.11 -3.40 7.64
CA GLY A 27 -22.92 -1.98 7.88
C GLY A 27 -21.52 -1.47 7.60
N LYS A 28 -21.43 -0.14 7.34
CA LYS A 28 -20.18 0.52 6.89
C LYS A 28 -19.06 0.40 7.92
N LYS A 29 -19.34 0.68 9.20
CA LYS A 29 -18.33 0.65 10.27
C LYS A 29 -17.73 -0.73 10.45
N PHE A 30 -18.58 -1.76 10.54
CA PHE A 30 -18.12 -3.13 10.75
C PHE A 30 -17.25 -3.60 9.58
N VAL A 31 -17.73 -3.41 8.33
CA VAL A 31 -16.98 -3.82 7.13
C VAL A 31 -15.63 -3.11 7.08
N LEU A 32 -15.58 -1.79 7.36
CA LEU A 32 -14.35 -1.03 7.33
C LEU A 32 -13.32 -1.52 8.37
N VAL A 33 -13.74 -1.75 9.61
CA VAL A 33 -12.83 -2.22 10.66
C VAL A 33 -12.33 -3.62 10.34
N VAL A 34 -13.21 -4.53 9.95
CA VAL A 34 -12.84 -5.92 9.63
C VAL A 34 -11.89 -5.98 8.43
N THR A 35 -12.19 -5.27 7.34
CA THR A 35 -11.32 -5.28 6.14
C THR A 35 -9.94 -4.69 6.42
N ASN A 36 -9.84 -3.65 7.25
CA ASN A 36 -8.56 -3.08 7.64
C ASN A 36 -7.76 -4.03 8.56
N ILE A 37 -8.41 -4.69 9.52
CA ILE A 37 -7.75 -5.70 10.37
C ILE A 37 -7.24 -6.85 9.51
N MET A 38 -8.06 -7.37 8.60
CA MET A 38 -7.64 -8.44 7.68
C MET A 38 -6.48 -7.99 6.79
N ASN A 39 -6.49 -6.73 6.36
CA ASN A 39 -5.41 -6.13 5.60
C ASN A 39 -4.07 -6.17 6.37
N ILE A 40 -4.09 -5.79 7.65
CA ILE A 40 -2.91 -5.87 8.53
C ILE A 40 -2.43 -7.32 8.67
N ILE A 41 -3.35 -8.26 8.87
CA ILE A 41 -3.02 -9.68 9.00
C ILE A 41 -2.33 -10.19 7.72
N PHE A 42 -2.89 -9.90 6.54
CA PHE A 42 -2.30 -10.35 5.27
C PHE A 42 -0.94 -9.70 4.98
N ILE A 43 -0.73 -8.43 5.36
CA ILE A 43 0.57 -7.79 5.27
C ILE A 43 1.58 -8.50 6.18
N LEU A 44 1.23 -8.77 7.43
CA LEU A 44 2.12 -9.44 8.38
C LEU A 44 2.39 -10.91 8.02
N MET A 45 1.44 -11.59 7.40
CA MET A 45 1.63 -12.96 6.90
C MET A 45 2.72 -13.07 5.82
N MET A 46 3.14 -11.98 5.19
CA MET A 46 4.24 -11.99 4.24
C MET A 46 5.62 -12.11 4.93
N LEU A 47 5.76 -11.71 6.19
CA LEU A 47 7.04 -11.68 6.91
C LEU A 47 7.81 -13.02 6.89
N PRO A 48 7.19 -14.18 7.20
CA PRO A 48 7.91 -15.45 7.21
C PRO A 48 8.40 -15.88 5.82
N PHE A 49 7.82 -15.36 4.75
CA PHE A 49 8.20 -15.72 3.38
C PHE A 49 9.34 -14.86 2.82
N THR A 50 9.79 -13.82 3.54
CA THR A 50 10.86 -12.94 3.08
C THR A 50 12.24 -13.56 3.20
N SER A 51 12.46 -14.49 4.13
CA SER A 51 13.77 -15.08 4.44
C SER A 51 14.20 -16.19 3.47
N GLN A 52 13.28 -16.75 2.68
CA GLN A 52 13.57 -17.79 1.71
C GLN A 52 12.91 -17.49 0.36
N MET A 53 13.61 -16.80 -0.51
CA MET A 53 13.13 -16.42 -1.85
C MET A 53 13.19 -17.60 -2.83
N ASN A 54 12.36 -18.62 -2.59
CA ASN A 54 12.15 -19.74 -3.50
C ASN A 54 10.93 -19.49 -4.38
N GLY A 55 10.80 -20.20 -5.51
CA GLY A 55 9.64 -20.07 -6.39
C GLY A 55 8.30 -20.25 -5.68
N SER A 56 8.22 -21.15 -4.70
CA SER A 56 7.01 -21.38 -3.89
C SER A 56 6.68 -20.20 -2.97
N THR A 57 7.69 -19.57 -2.36
CA THR A 57 7.49 -18.42 -1.46
C THR A 57 7.07 -17.17 -2.22
N ILE A 58 7.53 -16.99 -3.45
CA ILE A 58 7.07 -15.89 -4.32
C ILE A 58 5.56 -16.02 -4.57
N TRP A 59 5.06 -17.21 -4.87
CA TRP A 59 3.63 -17.44 -5.06
C TRP A 59 2.82 -17.23 -3.77
N ALA A 60 3.38 -17.59 -2.60
CA ALA A 60 2.75 -17.30 -1.31
C ALA A 60 2.65 -15.79 -1.05
N ILE A 61 3.72 -15.03 -1.30
CA ILE A 61 3.71 -13.55 -1.20
C ILE A 61 2.69 -12.97 -2.18
N MET A 62 2.62 -13.46 -3.42
CA MET A 62 1.64 -13.02 -4.41
C MET A 62 0.21 -13.30 -3.94
N GLY A 63 -0.05 -14.44 -3.31
CA GLY A 63 -1.34 -14.77 -2.70
C GLY A 63 -1.72 -13.80 -1.57
N CYS A 64 -0.78 -13.49 -0.67
CA CYS A 64 -0.98 -12.51 0.39
C CYS A 64 -1.25 -11.10 -0.18
N LEU A 65 -0.52 -10.69 -1.22
CA LEU A 65 -0.73 -9.43 -1.92
C LEU A 65 -2.11 -9.37 -2.58
N TYR A 66 -2.56 -10.47 -3.18
CA TYR A 66 -3.90 -10.57 -3.76
C TYR A 66 -4.98 -10.34 -2.71
N LEU A 67 -4.89 -11.03 -1.57
CA LEU A 67 -5.85 -10.89 -0.47
C LEU A 67 -5.79 -9.49 0.16
N ASN A 68 -4.59 -8.92 0.28
CA ASN A 68 -4.40 -7.56 0.73
C ASN A 68 -5.07 -6.54 -0.20
N ALA A 69 -4.87 -6.67 -1.52
CA ALA A 69 -5.49 -5.81 -2.53
C ALA A 69 -7.03 -5.94 -2.53
N PHE A 70 -7.51 -7.17 -2.39
CA PHE A 70 -8.94 -7.46 -2.28
C PHE A 70 -9.56 -6.75 -1.08
N MET A 71 -8.98 -6.87 0.11
CA MET A 71 -9.48 -6.20 1.32
C MET A 71 -9.32 -4.68 1.25
N GLY A 72 -8.20 -4.19 0.71
CA GLY A 72 -7.94 -2.76 0.54
C GLY A 72 -8.94 -2.06 -0.38
N SER A 73 -9.47 -2.76 -1.37
CA SER A 73 -10.43 -2.19 -2.32
C SER A 73 -11.78 -1.81 -1.71
N PHE A 74 -12.17 -2.41 -0.59
CA PHE A 74 -13.37 -2.01 0.15
C PHE A 74 -13.28 -0.56 0.61
N ALA A 75 -12.10 -0.09 0.98
CA ALA A 75 -11.88 1.29 1.40
C ALA A 75 -12.18 2.31 0.28
N LEU A 76 -12.01 1.95 -1.00
CA LEU A 76 -12.32 2.82 -2.12
C LEU A 76 -13.80 3.19 -2.20
N ILE A 77 -14.68 2.31 -1.75
CA ILE A 77 -16.12 2.56 -1.71
C ILE A 77 -16.56 3.11 -0.36
N LEU A 78 -15.97 2.60 0.73
CA LEU A 78 -16.34 2.99 2.09
C LEU A 78 -15.91 4.40 2.45
N ASN A 79 -14.71 4.83 2.05
CA ASN A 79 -14.20 6.15 2.39
C ASN A 79 -15.07 7.29 1.85
N PRO A 80 -15.44 7.34 0.55
CA PRO A 80 -16.37 8.35 0.05
C PRO A 80 -17.74 8.30 0.73
N ALA A 81 -18.26 7.08 1.01
CA ALA A 81 -19.54 6.92 1.67
C ALA A 81 -19.53 7.45 3.12
N ILE A 82 -18.45 7.23 3.86
CA ILE A 82 -18.27 7.75 5.22
C ILE A 82 -18.08 9.27 5.19
N GLN A 83 -17.33 9.80 4.23
CA GLN A 83 -17.17 11.24 4.07
C GLN A 83 -18.52 11.94 3.79
N ALA A 84 -19.37 11.33 2.96
CA ALA A 84 -20.72 11.84 2.74
C ALA A 84 -21.55 11.83 4.04
N ASP A 85 -21.50 10.75 4.81
CA ASP A 85 -22.20 10.65 6.08
C ASP A 85 -21.75 11.72 7.09
N ILE A 86 -20.46 12.02 7.14
CA ILE A 86 -19.89 13.05 8.01
C ILE A 86 -20.38 14.44 7.59
N ARG A 87 -20.44 14.71 6.29
CA ARG A 87 -20.95 15.99 5.75
C ARG A 87 -22.44 16.18 6.08
N ASP A 88 -23.26 15.14 5.89
CA ASP A 88 -24.68 15.16 6.24
C ASP A 88 -24.88 15.39 7.74
N TYR A 89 -24.08 14.74 8.59
CA TYR A 89 -24.14 14.93 10.03
C TYR A 89 -23.76 16.34 10.44
N GLN A 90 -22.76 16.90 9.81
CA GLN A 90 -22.35 18.28 10.07
C GLN A 90 -23.44 19.27 9.65
N GLN A 91 -24.03 19.11 8.46
CA GLN A 91 -25.15 19.94 8.02
C GLN A 91 -26.34 19.84 8.98
N TYR A 92 -26.63 18.64 9.50
CA TYR A 92 -27.66 18.46 10.52
C TYR A 92 -27.39 19.25 11.80
N LYS A 93 -26.11 19.32 12.23
CA LYS A 93 -25.71 20.03 13.46
C LYS A 93 -25.60 21.55 13.29
N SER A 94 -24.96 22.01 12.23
CA SER A 94 -24.67 23.42 11.99
C SER A 94 -25.79 24.16 11.23
N GLY A 95 -26.67 23.44 10.56
CA GLY A 95 -27.66 24.01 9.65
C GLY A 95 -27.10 24.38 8.27
N GLU A 96 -25.80 24.46 8.10
CA GLU A 96 -25.13 24.86 6.88
C GLU A 96 -24.24 23.73 6.33
N ARG A 97 -24.13 23.67 5.02
CA ARG A 97 -23.26 22.70 4.35
C ARG A 97 -21.90 23.34 4.06
N ILE A 98 -20.88 22.93 4.80
CA ILE A 98 -19.53 23.51 4.73
C ILE A 98 -18.60 22.56 3.97
N ASP A 99 -18.86 22.30 2.67
CA ASP A 99 -18.04 21.39 1.84
C ASP A 99 -16.58 21.90 1.69
N GLY A 100 -16.38 23.22 1.68
CA GLY A 100 -15.04 23.82 1.57
C GLY A 100 -14.13 23.50 2.76
N MET A 101 -14.67 23.41 3.96
CA MET A 101 -13.90 23.06 5.15
C MET A 101 -13.39 21.61 5.10
N PHE A 102 -14.19 20.69 4.56
CA PHE A 102 -13.74 19.30 4.35
C PHE A 102 -12.62 19.20 3.32
N SER A 103 -12.65 20.04 2.27
CA SER A 103 -11.56 20.10 1.29
C SER A 103 -10.28 20.64 1.92
N ALA A 104 -10.37 21.64 2.81
CA ALA A 104 -9.22 22.14 3.56
C ALA A 104 -8.60 21.09 4.48
N VAL A 105 -9.44 20.30 5.19
CA VAL A 105 -8.96 19.19 6.02
C VAL A 105 -8.29 18.11 5.17
N ALA A 106 -8.79 17.81 3.98
CA ALA A 106 -8.17 16.86 3.05
C ALA A 106 -6.76 17.29 2.64
N THR A 107 -6.50 18.62 2.54
CA THR A 107 -5.15 19.14 2.25
C THR A 107 -4.14 18.78 3.33
N ILE A 108 -4.54 18.68 4.60
CA ILE A 108 -3.68 18.20 5.69
C ILE A 108 -3.20 16.78 5.41
N GLY A 109 -4.07 15.92 4.89
CA GLY A 109 -3.71 14.56 4.46
C GLY A 109 -2.62 14.55 3.37
N THR A 110 -2.68 15.50 2.44
CA THR A 110 -1.65 15.65 1.40
C THR A 110 -0.29 16.04 2.00
N VAL A 111 -0.28 16.95 2.97
CA VAL A 111 0.96 17.34 3.68
C VAL A 111 1.55 16.15 4.43
N ILE A 112 0.73 15.35 5.11
CA ILE A 112 1.18 14.12 5.78
C ILE A 112 1.77 13.14 4.77
N ALA A 113 1.15 12.96 3.60
CA ALA A 113 1.66 12.11 2.53
C ALA A 113 3.03 12.58 2.02
N LEU A 114 3.24 13.89 1.87
CA LEU A 114 4.54 14.46 1.49
C LEU A 114 5.61 14.19 2.56
N LEU A 115 5.29 14.35 3.84
CA LEU A 115 6.19 14.03 4.94
C LEU A 115 6.55 12.54 4.95
N THR A 116 5.57 11.67 4.71
CA THR A 116 5.80 10.21 4.59
C THR A 116 6.72 9.89 3.42
N SER A 117 6.54 10.56 2.28
CA SER A 117 7.42 10.39 1.11
C SER A 117 8.86 10.82 1.39
N ALA A 118 9.07 11.84 2.23
CA ALA A 118 10.41 12.27 2.64
C ALA A 118 11.12 11.24 3.55
N VAL A 119 10.37 10.40 4.26
CA VAL A 119 10.93 9.32 5.11
C VAL A 119 11.35 8.11 4.27
N LEU A 120 10.74 7.88 3.11
CA LEU A 120 11.00 6.72 2.25
C LEU A 120 12.50 6.55 1.88
N PRO A 121 13.24 7.58 1.46
CA PRO A 121 14.66 7.44 1.17
C PRO A 121 15.50 6.99 2.38
N VAL A 122 15.12 7.42 3.59
CA VAL A 122 15.78 7.00 4.83
C VAL A 122 15.51 5.52 5.11
N VAL A 123 14.30 5.06 4.85
CA VAL A 123 13.91 3.65 4.96
C VAL A 123 14.71 2.80 3.97
N TYR A 124 14.82 3.23 2.72
CA TYR A 124 15.61 2.54 1.71
C TYR A 124 17.10 2.46 2.09
N LYS A 125 17.67 3.57 2.55
CA LYS A 125 19.05 3.60 3.01
C LYS A 125 19.30 2.65 4.17
N LYS A 126 18.40 2.57 5.15
CA LYS A 126 18.48 1.60 6.25
C LYS A 126 18.26 0.15 5.79
N GLY A 127 17.49 -0.07 4.74
CA GLY A 127 17.32 -1.38 4.11
C GLY A 127 18.53 -1.85 3.31
N GLY A 128 19.54 -0.99 3.13
CA GLY A 128 20.78 -1.35 2.41
C GLY A 128 20.83 -0.88 0.96
N ILE A 129 19.86 -0.10 0.50
CA ILE A 129 19.90 0.53 -0.83
C ILE A 129 20.75 1.79 -0.75
N THR A 130 22.05 1.62 -0.90
CA THR A 130 23.03 2.70 -0.96
C THR A 130 23.87 2.58 -2.22
N THR A 131 24.49 3.69 -2.65
CA THR A 131 25.39 3.68 -3.81
C THR A 131 26.56 2.72 -3.60
N ASP A 132 27.08 2.66 -2.38
CA ASP A 132 28.20 1.79 -2.05
C ASP A 132 27.81 0.30 -2.16
N ASN A 133 26.63 -0.06 -1.66
CA ASN A 133 26.11 -1.42 -1.77
C ASN A 133 25.76 -1.79 -3.22
N ALA A 134 25.27 -0.83 -4.01
CA ALA A 134 25.03 -1.03 -5.42
C ALA A 134 26.31 -1.34 -6.19
N LEU A 135 27.38 -0.61 -5.90
CA LEU A 135 28.70 -0.85 -6.48
C LEU A 135 29.29 -2.21 -6.05
N ALA A 136 29.13 -2.58 -4.78
CA ALA A 136 29.60 -3.88 -4.27
C ALA A 136 28.88 -5.05 -4.96
N VAL A 137 27.56 -4.92 -5.18
CA VAL A 137 26.77 -5.93 -5.87
C VAL A 137 27.14 -6.06 -7.34
N THR A 138 27.31 -4.94 -8.04
CA THR A 138 27.73 -4.97 -9.46
C THR A 138 29.16 -5.44 -9.67
N SER A 139 29.99 -5.38 -8.63
CA SER A 139 31.36 -5.91 -8.65
C SER A 139 31.45 -7.41 -8.32
N ASN A 140 30.36 -8.02 -7.84
CA ASN A 140 30.33 -9.44 -7.48
C ASN A 140 29.88 -10.29 -8.69
N PRO A 141 30.78 -11.15 -9.25
CA PRO A 141 30.47 -11.94 -10.44
C PRO A 141 29.31 -12.92 -10.26
N ASP A 142 29.11 -13.47 -9.06
CA ASP A 142 28.02 -14.42 -8.79
C ASP A 142 26.65 -13.73 -8.79
N ILE A 143 26.60 -12.51 -8.26
CA ILE A 143 25.36 -11.72 -8.23
C ILE A 143 25.06 -11.21 -9.64
N LEU A 144 26.06 -10.77 -10.35
CA LEU A 144 25.93 -10.26 -11.71
C LEU A 144 25.52 -11.39 -12.69
N GLY A 145 26.05 -12.58 -12.54
CA GLY A 145 25.66 -13.76 -13.32
C GLY A 145 24.20 -14.14 -13.13
N ARG A 146 23.65 -13.98 -11.92
CA ARG A 146 22.20 -14.16 -11.65
C ARG A 146 21.35 -13.06 -12.26
N MET A 147 21.85 -11.83 -12.31
CA MET A 147 21.14 -10.69 -12.92
C MET A 147 20.89 -10.87 -14.41
N LEU A 148 21.78 -11.54 -15.10
CA LEU A 148 21.85 -11.52 -16.55
C LEU A 148 21.47 -12.86 -17.18
N GLY A 149 21.49 -13.94 -16.42
CA GLY A 149 21.07 -15.26 -16.90
C GLY A 149 21.91 -15.91 -18.01
N ASP A 150 22.88 -15.17 -18.58
CA ASP A 150 23.52 -15.53 -19.85
C ASP A 150 25.01 -15.91 -19.73
N GLY A 151 25.53 -16.10 -18.53
CA GLY A 151 26.94 -16.48 -18.33
C GLY A 151 27.95 -15.43 -18.80
N LYS A 152 27.52 -14.20 -19.06
CA LYS A 152 28.41 -13.08 -19.43
C LYS A 152 29.28 -12.68 -18.25
N THR A 153 30.51 -12.34 -18.52
CA THR A 153 31.42 -11.80 -17.50
C THR A 153 31.07 -10.37 -17.15
N VAL A 154 31.44 -9.94 -15.94
CA VAL A 154 31.24 -8.55 -15.47
C VAL A 154 31.78 -7.52 -16.47
N GLY A 155 32.94 -7.83 -17.08
CA GLY A 155 33.57 -6.95 -18.08
C GLY A 155 32.75 -6.79 -19.35
N GLU A 156 32.16 -7.87 -19.84
CA GLU A 156 31.31 -7.87 -21.06
C GLU A 156 30.06 -7.03 -20.85
N ILE A 157 29.45 -7.16 -19.70
CA ILE A 157 28.26 -6.42 -19.33
C ILE A 157 28.54 -4.93 -19.17
N LEU A 158 29.64 -4.62 -18.50
CA LEU A 158 30.08 -3.23 -18.33
C LEU A 158 30.40 -2.55 -19.66
N SER A 159 31.05 -3.28 -20.58
CA SER A 159 31.38 -2.76 -21.91
C SER A 159 30.09 -2.55 -22.74
N GLU A 160 29.12 -3.44 -22.64
CA GLU A 160 27.83 -3.34 -23.35
C GLU A 160 26.99 -2.18 -22.81
N GLN A 161 27.00 -1.95 -21.49
CA GLN A 161 26.30 -0.84 -20.87
C GLN A 161 26.96 0.52 -21.15
N MET A 162 28.29 0.57 -21.17
CA MET A 162 29.02 1.76 -21.61
C MET A 162 28.75 2.10 -23.06
N ALA A 163 28.69 1.09 -23.94
CA ALA A 163 28.38 1.29 -25.35
C ALA A 163 26.94 1.82 -25.55
N ASN A 164 26.01 1.44 -24.69
CA ASN A 164 24.63 1.90 -24.71
C ASN A 164 24.39 3.22 -23.95
N GLY A 165 25.44 3.88 -23.45
CA GLY A 165 25.34 5.13 -22.71
C GLY A 165 24.66 5.00 -21.33
N GLN A 166 24.50 3.77 -20.82
CA GLN A 166 23.89 3.50 -19.52
C GLN A 166 24.98 3.37 -18.46
N ASN A 167 25.12 4.40 -17.62
CA ASN A 167 25.96 4.35 -16.42
C ASN A 167 25.23 3.62 -15.29
N ASN A 168 25.23 2.29 -15.31
CA ASN A 168 24.59 1.48 -14.27
C ASN A 168 25.30 1.48 -12.92
N TYR A 169 26.50 2.03 -12.83
CA TYR A 169 27.26 2.14 -11.58
C TYR A 169 26.58 3.03 -10.53
N SER A 170 25.70 3.91 -10.94
CA SER A 170 24.94 4.78 -10.03
C SER A 170 23.53 4.28 -9.74
N ASN A 171 23.15 3.11 -10.26
CA ASN A 171 21.80 2.58 -10.05
C ASN A 171 21.72 1.87 -8.70
N ALA A 172 21.13 2.53 -7.71
CA ALA A 172 20.88 1.96 -6.38
C ALA A 172 20.02 0.68 -6.40
N TYR A 173 19.26 0.47 -7.47
CA TYR A 173 18.43 -0.74 -7.61
C TYR A 173 19.24 -2.03 -7.83
N SER A 174 20.49 -1.94 -8.25
CA SER A 174 21.37 -3.12 -8.36
C SER A 174 21.61 -3.79 -7.00
N ALA A 175 21.55 -3.04 -5.90
CA ALA A 175 21.62 -3.58 -4.54
C ALA A 175 20.49 -4.56 -4.20
N LEU A 176 19.35 -4.50 -4.90
CA LEU A 176 18.23 -5.42 -4.72
C LEU A 176 18.52 -6.86 -5.18
N TYR A 177 19.61 -7.07 -5.91
CA TYR A 177 20.04 -8.41 -6.31
C TYR A 177 20.83 -9.15 -5.21
N ASP A 178 21.23 -8.45 -4.15
CA ASP A 178 21.72 -9.10 -2.93
C ASP A 178 20.50 -9.64 -2.13
N PRO A 179 20.44 -10.97 -1.91
CA PRO A 179 19.32 -11.59 -1.17
C PRO A 179 19.13 -10.99 0.23
N ASN A 180 20.20 -10.63 0.92
CA ASN A 180 20.14 -10.08 2.28
C ASN A 180 19.54 -8.66 2.27
N ILE A 181 19.96 -7.84 1.31
CA ILE A 181 19.45 -6.47 1.14
C ILE A 181 17.98 -6.52 0.75
N LEU A 182 17.60 -7.40 -0.17
CA LEU A 182 16.22 -7.60 -0.60
C LEU A 182 15.33 -8.06 0.56
N GLU A 183 15.79 -9.03 1.34
CA GLU A 183 15.08 -9.52 2.52
C GLU A 183 14.84 -8.41 3.56
N ASN A 184 15.88 -7.66 3.91
CA ASN A 184 15.81 -6.56 4.87
C ASN A 184 14.87 -5.45 4.38
N LEU A 185 14.96 -5.09 3.09
CA LEU A 185 14.08 -4.09 2.49
C LEU A 185 12.63 -4.53 2.55
N LEU A 186 12.32 -5.77 2.16
CA LEU A 186 10.97 -6.31 2.20
C LEU A 186 10.42 -6.33 3.62
N LYS A 187 11.20 -6.76 4.61
CA LYS A 187 10.80 -6.73 6.02
C LYS A 187 10.46 -5.32 6.48
N VAL A 188 11.32 -4.35 6.18
CA VAL A 188 11.09 -2.96 6.57
C VAL A 188 9.84 -2.40 5.89
N LEU A 189 9.64 -2.64 4.59
CA LEU A 189 8.45 -2.19 3.86
C LEU A 189 7.16 -2.83 4.40
N ILE A 190 7.18 -4.13 4.70
CA ILE A 190 6.04 -4.85 5.29
C ILE A 190 5.68 -4.27 6.66
N LEU A 191 6.67 -4.10 7.54
CA LEU A 191 6.45 -3.55 8.88
C LEU A 191 5.96 -2.10 8.81
N PHE A 192 6.52 -1.28 7.94
CA PHE A 192 6.09 0.10 7.76
C PHE A 192 4.66 0.19 7.20
N SER A 193 4.31 -0.68 6.25
CA SER A 193 2.95 -0.79 5.71
C SER A 193 1.94 -1.26 6.76
N ALA A 194 2.31 -2.25 7.59
CA ALA A 194 1.47 -2.73 8.69
C ALA A 194 1.23 -1.63 9.75
N LEU A 195 2.27 -0.85 10.07
CA LEU A 195 2.17 0.28 10.98
C LEU A 195 1.22 1.35 10.42
N GLY A 196 1.36 1.70 9.14
CA GLY A 196 0.46 2.64 8.46
C GLY A 196 -0.99 2.17 8.47
N ALA A 197 -1.22 0.88 8.20
CA ALA A 197 -2.55 0.28 8.25
C ALA A 197 -3.14 0.30 9.67
N LEU A 198 -2.32 0.09 10.70
CA LEU A 198 -2.72 0.18 12.11
C LEU A 198 -3.20 1.61 12.44
N PHE A 199 -2.42 2.62 12.08
CA PHE A 199 -2.81 4.01 12.30
C PHE A 199 -4.10 4.39 11.56
N ASN A 200 -4.33 3.80 10.39
CA ASN A 200 -5.57 4.01 9.63
C ASN A 200 -6.81 3.45 10.34
N VAL A 201 -6.67 2.35 11.08
CA VAL A 201 -7.80 1.70 11.78
C VAL A 201 -8.20 2.45 13.05
N ILE A 202 -7.26 3.03 13.76
CA ILE A 202 -7.47 3.64 15.08
C ILE A 202 -8.65 4.65 15.10
N PRO A 203 -8.78 5.62 14.18
CA PRO A 203 -9.87 6.59 14.20
C PRO A 203 -11.25 5.96 14.07
N TYR A 204 -11.36 4.82 13.39
CA TYR A 204 -12.65 4.18 13.16
C TYR A 204 -13.24 3.50 14.40
N PHE A 205 -12.46 3.22 15.42
CA PHE A 205 -12.99 2.75 16.70
C PHE A 205 -13.84 3.81 17.39
N TRP A 206 -13.45 5.09 17.25
CA TRP A 206 -14.22 6.23 17.79
C TRP A 206 -15.34 6.70 16.87
N TYR A 207 -15.41 6.19 15.65
CA TYR A 207 -16.49 6.52 14.73
C TYR A 207 -17.81 5.91 15.20
N ASP A 208 -18.66 6.74 15.83
CA ASP A 208 -19.96 6.30 16.43
C ASP A 208 -21.18 6.63 15.53
N PHE A 209 -20.96 6.95 14.27
CA PHE A 209 -22.04 7.25 13.35
C PHE A 209 -22.54 5.98 12.65
N ASN A 210 -23.69 5.49 13.14
CA ASN A 210 -24.33 4.22 12.74
C ASN A 210 -25.33 4.49 11.61
N GLU A 211 -25.63 3.52 10.80
CA GLU A 211 -26.61 3.61 9.70
C GLU A 211 -28.01 4.04 10.16
N ARG A 212 -28.40 3.67 11.39
CA ARG A 212 -29.66 4.13 11.98
C ARG A 212 -29.63 5.64 12.23
N LYS A 213 -28.54 6.15 12.78
CA LYS A 213 -28.32 7.59 12.99
C LYS A 213 -28.29 8.34 11.66
N GLN A 214 -27.64 7.78 10.65
CA GLN A 214 -27.60 8.35 9.30
C GLN A 214 -28.98 8.49 8.69
N LYS A 215 -29.79 7.43 8.70
CA LYS A 215 -31.15 7.46 8.17
C LYS A 215 -32.01 8.51 8.87
N SER A 216 -31.85 8.71 10.17
CA SER A 216 -32.55 9.73 10.94
C SER A 216 -32.12 11.13 10.54
N VAL A 217 -30.82 11.37 10.40
CA VAL A 217 -30.23 12.64 9.96
C VAL A 217 -30.74 13.01 8.57
N VAL A 218 -30.67 12.09 7.61
CA VAL A 218 -31.13 12.33 6.23
C VAL A 218 -32.64 12.63 6.19
N LYS A 219 -33.46 11.97 7.03
CA LYS A 219 -34.90 12.31 7.14
C LYS A 219 -35.12 13.74 7.60
N VAL A 220 -34.40 14.19 8.62
CA VAL A 220 -34.54 15.56 9.12
C VAL A 220 -34.05 16.58 8.11
N LEU A 221 -32.94 16.30 7.41
CA LEU A 221 -32.42 17.19 6.36
C LEU A 221 -33.42 17.36 5.20
N LYS A 222 -34.10 16.25 4.80
CA LYS A 222 -35.15 16.31 3.76
C LYS A 222 -36.37 17.14 4.15
N VAL A 223 -36.65 17.27 5.44
CA VAL A 223 -37.77 18.11 5.94
C VAL A 223 -37.35 19.57 6.04
N ARG A 224 -36.06 19.85 6.21
CA ARG A 224 -35.51 21.20 6.31
C ARG A 224 -35.16 21.84 4.97
N ALA A 225 -35.00 21.02 3.90
CA ALA A 225 -34.75 21.47 2.53
C ALA A 225 -36.08 21.79 1.80
#